data_753824ac3f08d4a815e71df4d248d88d
#
_entry.id   753824ac3f08d4a815e71df4d248d88d
#
_cell.length_a   1.000
_cell.length_b   1.000
_cell.length_c   1.000
_cell.angle_alpha   90.00
_cell.angle_beta   90.00
_cell.angle_gamma   90.00
#
_symmetry.space_group_name_H-M   'P 1'
#
loop_
_entity.id
_entity.type
_entity.pdbx_description
1 polymer ?
#
loop_
_entity_poly.entity_id
_entity_poly.type
_entity_poly.pdbx_seq_one_letter_code
_entity_poly.pdbx_strand_id
1 'polypeptide(L)'
;MAGGFAQNAIGRSPFSLFRFDDLRASRELAPVAIPFIAVVDDDEALCWSLVDLMRSIGYRAEPFSSAEAFLVSPSRFGLHCIIADIHMPGMGGLDLLSELRRQGNTTPVVLITALTDGQLDQEAAARGALCLLRKPFEISSLLDHIERSLRK
;
A
#
# COMPACT_ATOMS: atom_id res chain seq x y z
N MET A 1 8.09 -35.91 11.94
CA MET A 1 8.23 -35.31 11.56
C MET A 1 8.13 -34.92 11.77
N ALA A 2 7.80 -34.96 11.85
CA ALA A 2 7.68 -34.36 11.64
C ALA A 2 7.54 -33.98 11.78
N GLY A 3 7.20 -34.03 12.01
CA GLY A 3 6.94 -33.42 11.66
C GLY A 3 6.87 -32.98 11.62
N GLY A 4 6.68 -33.13 11.48
CA GLY A 4 6.51 -32.46 10.89
C GLY A 4 6.65 -32.00 10.62
N PHE A 5 6.40 -32.16 10.34
CA PHE A 5 6.50 -31.50 9.66
C PHE A 5 6.93 -31.56 9.26
N ALA A 6 6.80 -31.96 9.30
CA ALA A 6 7.09 -31.65 8.62
C ALA A 6 7.44 -31.77 8.44
N GLN A 7 7.36 -32.13 8.32
CA GLN A 7 7.63 -32.03 7.91
C GLN A 7 7.83 -31.76 7.53
N ASN A 8 7.74 -32.29 7.49
CA ASN A 8 8.05 -31.86 6.96
C ASN A 8 8.34 -31.56 6.58
N ALA A 9 8.32 -31.86 6.63
CA ALA A 9 8.54 -31.42 6.11
C ALA A 9 8.62 -31.14 5.66
N ILE A 10 8.33 -31.27 5.60
CA ILE A 10 8.32 -30.74 5.16
C ILE A 10 8.66 -30.37 5.07
N GLY A 11 8.44 -30.59 4.92
CA GLY A 11 8.73 -29.91 4.68
C GLY A 11 9.22 -29.58 5.03
N ARG A 12 9.63 -29.68 4.66
CA ARG A 12 10.06 -29.02 5.12
C ARG A 12 10.48 -27.95 4.80
N SER A 13 10.12 -27.76 4.36
CA SER A 13 10.24 -26.34 4.36
C SER A 13 11.17 -25.88 5.47
N PRO A 14 11.88 -24.78 5.28
CA PRO A 14 12.66 -24.24 6.36
C PRO A 14 11.80 -23.96 7.57
N PHE A 15 10.53 -23.83 7.34
CA PHE A 15 9.62 -23.69 8.42
C PHE A 15 9.51 -24.90 9.26
N SER A 16 9.90 -26.04 8.77
CA SER A 16 9.79 -27.22 9.55
C SER A 16 10.68 -27.16 10.77
N LEU A 17 11.70 -26.33 10.74
CA LEU A 17 12.52 -26.11 11.90
C LEU A 17 11.94 -25.12 12.85
N PHE A 18 11.00 -24.37 12.36
CA PHE A 18 10.38 -23.35 13.15
C PHE A 18 9.31 -24.02 14.00
N ARG A 19 9.37 -23.81 15.25
CA ARG A 19 8.50 -24.49 16.15
C ARG A 19 7.37 -23.60 16.56
N PHE A 20 6.23 -24.19 16.76
CA PHE A 20 5.11 -23.40 17.23
C PHE A 20 5.35 -22.86 18.61
N ASP A 21 6.19 -23.51 19.36
CA ASP A 21 6.57 -22.97 20.65
C ASP A 21 7.23 -21.63 20.50
N ASP A 22 8.07 -21.51 19.48
CA ASP A 22 8.73 -20.25 19.23
C ASP A 22 7.73 -19.18 18.84
N LEU A 23 6.74 -19.57 18.08
CA LEU A 23 5.70 -18.66 17.74
C LEU A 23 4.99 -18.17 18.97
N ARG A 24 4.72 -19.09 19.84
CA ARG A 24 3.98 -18.75 21.00
C ARG A 24 4.79 -17.93 21.94
N ALA A 25 6.03 -18.25 22.08
CA ALA A 25 6.90 -17.48 22.94
C ALA A 25 7.01 -16.07 22.44
N SER A 26 6.81 -15.89 21.15
CA SER A 26 6.87 -14.57 20.56
C SER A 26 5.50 -14.10 20.20
N ARG A 27 4.56 -14.44 21.02
CA ARG A 27 3.25 -14.02 20.71
C ARG A 27 3.11 -12.58 20.73
N GLU A 28 3.94 -11.95 21.45
CA GLU A 28 4.05 -10.56 21.38
C GLU A 28 4.52 -10.18 19.98
N LEU A 29 5.06 -11.14 19.26
CA LEU A 29 5.34 -10.97 17.86
C LEU A 29 4.24 -11.63 17.05
N ALA A 30 3.01 -11.35 17.41
CA ALA A 30 1.89 -11.93 16.69
C ALA A 30 2.07 -11.74 15.20
N PRO A 31 1.54 -12.65 14.38
CA PRO A 31 1.70 -12.52 12.94
C PRO A 31 1.25 -11.14 12.49
N VAL A 32 2.11 -10.47 11.76
CA VAL A 32 1.80 -9.16 11.22
C VAL A 32 1.19 -9.39 9.86
N ALA A 33 0.04 -8.78 9.61
CA ALA A 33 -0.56 -8.88 8.31
C ALA A 33 0.39 -8.29 7.27
N ILE A 34 0.48 -8.95 6.12
CA ILE A 34 1.26 -8.41 5.03
C ILE A 34 0.58 -7.15 4.54
N PRO A 35 1.28 -6.01 4.52
CA PRO A 35 0.65 -4.78 4.06
C PRO A 35 0.15 -4.89 2.62
N PHE A 36 -1.02 -4.33 2.38
CA PHE A 36 -1.66 -4.37 1.08
C PHE A 36 -1.76 -2.93 0.56
N ILE A 37 -1.13 -2.67 -0.58
CA ILE A 37 -1.01 -1.33 -1.14
C ILE A 37 -1.74 -1.29 -2.48
N ALA A 38 -2.53 -0.26 -2.71
CA ALA A 38 -3.13 -0.03 -4.01
C ALA A 38 -2.36 1.09 -4.71
N VAL A 39 -2.14 0.93 -6.01
CA VAL A 39 -1.52 1.98 -6.82
C VAL A 39 -2.53 2.37 -7.88
N VAL A 40 -2.96 3.63 -7.87
CA VAL A 40 -3.97 4.14 -8.79
C VAL A 40 -3.31 5.19 -9.67
N ASP A 41 -3.09 4.87 -10.93
CA ASP A 41 -2.40 5.74 -11.87
C ASP A 41 -2.74 5.31 -13.28
N ASP A 42 -3.07 6.27 -14.14
CA ASP A 42 -3.38 5.97 -15.53
C ASP A 42 -2.13 5.77 -16.37
N ASP A 43 -0.96 6.13 -15.85
CA ASP A 43 0.31 5.80 -16.49
C ASP A 43 0.63 4.35 -16.14
N GLU A 44 0.37 3.47 -17.09
CA GLU A 44 0.46 2.03 -16.85
C GLU A 44 1.87 1.60 -16.48
N ALA A 45 2.86 2.17 -17.16
CA ALA A 45 4.25 1.81 -16.89
C ALA A 45 4.66 2.17 -15.48
N LEU A 46 4.32 3.38 -15.04
CA LEU A 46 4.64 3.82 -13.68
C LEU A 46 3.86 2.99 -12.67
N CYS A 47 2.60 2.73 -12.94
CA CYS A 47 1.74 1.96 -12.03
C CYS A 47 2.34 0.60 -11.77
N TRP A 48 2.70 -0.12 -12.83
CA TRP A 48 3.29 -1.45 -12.68
C TRP A 48 4.66 -1.42 -12.04
N SER A 49 5.45 -0.35 -12.31
CA SER A 49 6.74 -0.21 -11.66
C SER A 49 6.59 -0.10 -10.15
N LEU A 50 5.61 0.67 -9.71
CA LEU A 50 5.38 0.82 -8.27
C LEU A 50 4.82 -0.45 -7.65
N VAL A 51 3.93 -1.13 -8.35
CA VAL A 51 3.40 -2.40 -7.87
C VAL A 51 4.53 -3.42 -7.72
N ASP A 52 5.39 -3.52 -8.74
CA ASP A 52 6.50 -4.46 -8.68
C ASP A 52 7.45 -4.13 -7.53
N LEU A 53 7.70 -2.84 -7.32
CA LEU A 53 8.54 -2.41 -6.21
C LEU A 53 7.95 -2.83 -4.88
N MET A 54 6.65 -2.59 -4.67
CA MET A 54 6.00 -2.96 -3.42
C MET A 54 6.09 -4.47 -3.20
N ARG A 55 5.85 -5.23 -4.26
CA ARG A 55 5.92 -6.68 -4.15
C ARG A 55 7.33 -7.16 -3.83
N SER A 56 8.33 -6.49 -4.38
CA SER A 56 9.72 -6.89 -4.18
C SER A 56 10.17 -6.72 -2.73
N ILE A 57 9.52 -5.85 -1.99
CA ILE A 57 9.87 -5.65 -0.57
C ILE A 57 8.91 -6.39 0.35
N GLY A 58 8.07 -7.27 -0.21
CA GLY A 58 7.26 -8.16 0.59
C GLY A 58 5.82 -7.72 0.82
N TYR A 59 5.38 -6.64 0.20
CA TYR A 59 3.99 -6.18 0.33
C TYR A 59 3.12 -6.82 -0.74
N ARG A 60 1.83 -6.90 -0.46
CA ARG A 60 0.86 -7.16 -1.51
C ARG A 60 0.58 -5.82 -2.19
N ALA A 61 0.42 -5.85 -3.50
CA ALA A 61 0.13 -4.63 -4.23
C ALA A 61 -0.73 -4.93 -5.43
N GLU A 62 -1.62 -4.00 -5.76
CA GLU A 62 -2.55 -4.17 -6.85
C GLU A 62 -2.66 -2.86 -7.64
N PRO A 63 -2.60 -2.94 -8.98
CA PRO A 63 -2.70 -1.74 -9.81
C PRO A 63 -4.15 -1.43 -10.17
N PHE A 64 -4.44 -0.14 -10.32
CA PHE A 64 -5.72 0.33 -10.83
C PHE A 64 -5.44 1.45 -11.82
N SER A 65 -6.04 1.38 -12.99
CA SER A 65 -5.78 2.36 -14.05
C SER A 65 -6.62 3.63 -13.89
N SER A 66 -7.56 3.64 -12.96
CA SER A 66 -8.39 4.83 -12.72
C SER A 66 -8.95 4.78 -11.31
N ALA A 67 -9.35 5.95 -10.81
CA ALA A 67 -10.01 6.04 -9.53
C ALA A 67 -11.36 5.32 -9.57
N GLU A 68 -12.05 5.42 -10.69
CA GLU A 68 -13.35 4.76 -10.84
C GLU A 68 -13.22 3.24 -10.73
N ALA A 69 -12.20 2.68 -11.39
CA ALA A 69 -11.96 1.25 -11.30
C ALA A 69 -11.64 0.83 -9.86
N PHE A 70 -10.88 1.66 -9.15
CA PHE A 70 -10.55 1.39 -7.77
C PHE A 70 -11.79 1.39 -6.89
N LEU A 71 -12.66 2.36 -7.08
CA LEU A 71 -13.82 2.53 -6.20
C LEU A 71 -14.86 1.41 -6.34
N VAL A 72 -14.87 0.70 -7.46
CA VAL A 72 -15.80 -0.43 -7.63
C VAL A 72 -15.14 -1.76 -7.29
N SER A 73 -13.86 -1.77 -6.99
CA SER A 73 -13.16 -3.01 -6.66
C SER A 73 -13.42 -3.41 -5.22
N PRO A 74 -13.65 -4.70 -4.95
CA PRO A 74 -13.74 -5.14 -3.56
C PRO A 74 -12.42 -4.98 -2.82
N SER A 75 -11.31 -4.86 -3.54
CA SER A 75 -10.00 -4.67 -2.92
C SER A 75 -9.88 -3.35 -2.18
N ARG A 76 -10.79 -2.39 -2.43
CA ARG A 76 -10.73 -1.11 -1.75
C ARG A 76 -10.89 -1.23 -0.24
N PHE A 77 -11.36 -2.37 0.20
CA PHE A 77 -11.42 -2.66 1.63
C PHE A 77 -10.18 -3.44 2.04
N GLY A 78 -9.70 -3.21 3.21
CA GLY A 78 -8.56 -3.96 3.73
C GLY A 78 -7.20 -3.47 3.27
N LEU A 79 -7.15 -2.30 2.66
CA LEU A 79 -5.88 -1.72 2.24
C LEU A 79 -5.20 -1.01 3.40
N HIS A 80 -3.89 -1.02 3.36
CA HIS A 80 -3.09 -0.33 4.37
C HIS A 80 -2.60 1.02 3.87
N CYS A 81 -2.52 1.20 2.56
CA CYS A 81 -2.12 2.48 1.98
C CYS A 81 -2.54 2.52 0.51
N ILE A 82 -2.81 3.71 0.02
CA ILE A 82 -3.16 3.93 -1.38
C ILE A 82 -2.18 4.97 -1.92
N ILE A 83 -1.61 4.69 -3.11
CA ILE A 83 -0.79 5.65 -3.83
C ILE A 83 -1.62 6.07 -5.04
N ALA A 84 -1.88 7.37 -5.18
CA ALA A 84 -2.76 7.84 -6.25
C ALA A 84 -2.20 9.07 -6.93
N ASP A 85 -2.25 9.08 -8.26
CA ASP A 85 -1.86 10.24 -9.05
C ASP A 85 -2.97 11.28 -8.97
N ILE A 86 -2.60 12.54 -8.83
CA ILE A 86 -3.58 13.63 -8.79
C ILE A 86 -4.24 13.80 -10.15
N HIS A 87 -3.49 13.65 -11.23
CA HIS A 87 -3.99 13.94 -12.57
C HIS A 87 -4.26 12.68 -13.36
N MET A 88 -5.52 12.32 -13.42
CA MET A 88 -6.00 11.20 -14.21
C MET A 88 -7.27 11.62 -14.93
N PRO A 89 -7.55 11.05 -16.10
CA PRO A 89 -8.84 11.32 -16.76
C PRO A 89 -10.00 10.90 -15.85
N GLY A 90 -11.04 11.69 -15.84
CA GLY A 90 -12.15 11.44 -14.93
C GLY A 90 -11.82 11.90 -13.54
N MET A 91 -11.98 11.01 -12.57
CA MET A 91 -11.70 11.36 -11.18
C MET A 91 -10.21 11.34 -10.91
N GLY A 92 -9.66 12.45 -10.42
CA GLY A 92 -8.26 12.50 -10.03
C GLY A 92 -8.05 12.07 -8.59
N GLY A 93 -6.78 12.05 -8.17
CA GLY A 93 -6.42 11.58 -6.84
C GLY A 93 -7.00 12.42 -5.70
N LEU A 94 -7.09 13.74 -5.89
CA LEU A 94 -7.68 14.59 -4.84
C LEU A 94 -9.15 14.26 -4.64
N ASP A 95 -9.88 14.09 -5.72
CA ASP A 95 -11.30 13.74 -5.62
C ASP A 95 -11.49 12.34 -5.08
N LEU A 96 -10.61 11.42 -5.46
CA LEU A 96 -10.63 10.07 -4.91
C LEU A 96 -10.47 10.11 -3.40
N LEU A 97 -9.50 10.89 -2.92
CA LEU A 97 -9.26 11.04 -1.49
C LEU A 97 -10.51 11.57 -0.77
N SER A 98 -11.12 12.61 -1.34
CA SER A 98 -12.33 13.19 -0.75
C SER A 98 -13.46 12.17 -0.70
N GLU A 99 -13.62 11.39 -1.76
CA GLU A 99 -14.67 10.38 -1.80
C GLU A 99 -14.45 9.29 -0.77
N LEU A 100 -13.19 8.85 -0.59
CA LEU A 100 -12.86 7.85 0.42
C LEU A 100 -13.19 8.37 1.81
N ARG A 101 -12.82 9.62 2.09
CA ARG A 101 -13.12 10.20 3.41
C ARG A 101 -14.61 10.35 3.63
N ARG A 102 -15.34 10.72 2.58
CA ARG A 102 -16.80 10.83 2.67
C ARG A 102 -17.43 9.49 3.01
N GLN A 103 -16.84 8.39 2.53
CA GLN A 103 -17.34 7.05 2.81
C GLN A 103 -16.88 6.52 4.17
N GLY A 104 -16.16 7.31 4.93
CA GLY A 104 -15.64 6.87 6.22
C GLY A 104 -14.39 6.01 6.11
N ASN A 105 -13.82 5.91 4.91
CA ASN A 105 -12.60 5.14 4.70
C ASN A 105 -11.41 6.03 5.06
N THR A 106 -10.63 5.61 6.08
CA THR A 106 -9.51 6.39 6.59
C THR A 106 -8.15 5.86 6.16
N THR A 107 -8.14 4.97 5.16
CA THR A 107 -6.87 4.44 4.65
C THR A 107 -5.93 5.58 4.27
N PRO A 108 -4.66 5.52 4.69
CA PRO A 108 -3.70 6.56 4.30
C PRO A 108 -3.52 6.63 2.80
N VAL A 109 -3.51 7.85 2.26
CA VAL A 109 -3.35 8.07 0.83
C VAL A 109 -2.12 8.93 0.58
N VAL A 110 -1.20 8.40 -0.22
CA VAL A 110 -0.06 9.16 -0.73
C VAL A 110 -0.47 9.66 -2.10
N LEU A 111 -0.44 10.96 -2.30
CA LEU A 111 -0.73 11.55 -3.60
C LEU A 111 0.55 11.83 -4.35
N ILE A 112 0.55 11.63 -5.66
CA ILE A 112 1.71 11.95 -6.48
C ILE A 112 1.26 12.86 -7.61
N THR A 113 2.16 13.75 -8.05
CA THR A 113 1.84 14.71 -9.09
C THR A 113 3.10 15.11 -9.86
N ALA A 114 2.94 15.44 -11.12
CA ALA A 114 4.01 16.02 -11.93
C ALA A 114 4.01 17.55 -11.85
N LEU A 115 2.99 18.13 -11.22
CA LEU A 115 2.87 19.59 -11.19
C LEU A 115 3.66 20.18 -10.04
N THR A 116 4.06 21.44 -10.21
CA THR A 116 4.86 22.14 -9.20
C THR A 116 4.06 23.18 -8.42
N ASP A 117 2.75 23.24 -8.64
CA ASP A 117 1.89 24.22 -7.97
C ASP A 117 1.91 23.99 -6.47
N GLY A 118 2.35 25.00 -5.71
CA GLY A 118 2.45 24.89 -4.27
C GLY A 118 1.11 24.80 -3.55
N GLN A 119 0.02 25.22 -4.20
CA GLN A 119 -1.28 25.12 -3.60
C GLN A 119 -1.75 23.69 -3.46
N LEU A 120 -1.19 22.78 -4.25
CA LEU A 120 -1.54 21.36 -4.15
C LEU A 120 -1.17 20.79 -2.79
N ASP A 121 -0.09 21.25 -2.19
CA ASP A 121 0.29 20.76 -0.87
C ASP A 121 -0.77 21.10 0.17
N GLN A 122 -1.28 22.32 0.14
CA GLN A 122 -2.30 22.74 1.07
C GLN A 122 -3.60 22.00 0.82
N GLU A 123 -3.94 21.83 -0.44
CA GLU A 123 -5.17 21.16 -0.79
C GLU A 123 -5.13 19.68 -0.41
N ALA A 124 -4.01 19.03 -0.67
CA ALA A 124 -3.84 17.62 -0.29
C ALA A 124 -3.94 17.46 1.22
N ALA A 125 -3.27 18.33 1.96
CA ALA A 125 -3.31 18.27 3.41
C ALA A 125 -4.71 18.53 3.94
N ALA A 126 -5.40 19.49 3.36
CA ALA A 126 -6.77 19.83 3.79
C ALA A 126 -7.73 18.68 3.59
N ARG A 127 -7.49 17.86 2.57
CA ARG A 127 -8.34 16.69 2.30
C ARG A 127 -7.90 15.45 3.05
N GLY A 128 -6.81 15.54 3.81
CA GLY A 128 -6.37 14.44 4.67
C GLY A 128 -5.39 13.47 4.03
N ALA A 129 -4.62 13.92 3.04
CA ALA A 129 -3.58 13.08 2.44
C ALA A 129 -2.47 12.82 3.46
N LEU A 130 -1.87 11.65 3.37
CA LEU A 130 -0.69 11.34 4.18
C LEU A 130 0.47 12.22 3.76
N CYS A 131 0.68 12.36 2.46
CA CYS A 131 1.68 13.25 1.91
C CYS A 131 1.43 13.45 0.43
N LEU A 132 2.14 14.43 -0.16
CA LEU A 132 2.13 14.70 -1.59
C LEU A 132 3.57 14.64 -2.07
N LEU A 133 3.83 13.78 -3.05
CA LEU A 133 5.16 13.65 -3.64
C LEU A 133 5.11 14.14 -5.08
N ARG A 134 6.16 14.86 -5.48
CA ARG A 134 6.25 15.38 -6.85
C ARG A 134 7.17 14.50 -7.67
N LYS A 135 6.75 14.19 -8.89
CA LYS A 135 7.55 13.41 -9.83
C LYS A 135 8.65 14.30 -10.41
N PRO A 136 9.86 13.80 -10.54
CA PRO A 136 10.35 12.51 -10.06
C PRO A 136 10.58 12.58 -8.55
N PHE A 137 10.26 11.51 -7.86
CA PHE A 137 10.44 11.46 -6.40
C PHE A 137 11.41 10.35 -6.05
N GLU A 138 11.98 10.48 -4.85
CA GLU A 138 12.87 9.44 -4.34
C GLU A 138 12.03 8.27 -3.83
N ILE A 139 12.39 7.07 -4.26
CA ILE A 139 11.69 5.88 -3.81
C ILE A 139 11.80 5.74 -2.30
N SER A 140 12.96 6.10 -1.74
CA SER A 140 13.14 6.02 -0.29
C SER A 140 12.15 6.92 0.45
N SER A 141 11.82 8.07 -0.13
CA SER A 141 10.86 8.97 0.49
C SER A 141 9.46 8.35 0.50
N LEU A 142 9.07 7.74 -0.61
CA LEU A 142 7.78 7.07 -0.69
C LEU A 142 7.70 5.95 0.32
N LEU A 143 8.71 5.09 0.37
CA LEU A 143 8.72 3.96 1.28
C LEU A 143 8.71 4.41 2.73
N ASP A 144 9.40 5.49 3.04
CA ASP A 144 9.45 6.01 4.39
C ASP A 144 8.07 6.47 4.86
N HIS A 145 7.33 7.16 4.00
CA HIS A 145 5.98 7.59 4.34
C HIS A 145 5.05 6.39 4.54
N ILE A 146 5.16 5.41 3.67
CA ILE A 146 4.32 4.21 3.79
C ILE A 146 4.63 3.49 5.10
N GLU A 147 5.91 3.29 5.39
CA GLU A 147 6.30 2.58 6.61
C GLU A 147 5.81 3.28 7.86
N ARG A 148 5.91 4.59 7.89
CA ARG A 148 5.43 5.33 9.05
C ARG A 148 3.94 5.15 9.24
N SER A 149 3.18 5.14 8.15
CA SER A 149 1.74 4.97 8.25
C SER A 149 1.38 3.57 8.74
N LEU A 150 2.21 2.58 8.45
CA LEU A 150 1.95 1.21 8.85
C LEU A 150 2.23 0.97 10.33
N ARG A 151 3.01 1.84 10.94
CA ARG A 151 3.38 1.67 12.35
C ARG A 151 2.36 2.23 13.32
N LYS A 152 1.30 2.81 12.83
CA LYS A 152 0.27 3.41 13.69
C LYS A 152 -0.78 2.41 14.11
#